data_f71fcf81a368cd01a25b1b6ad10e3e36
#
_entry.id   f71fcf81a368cd01a25b1b6ad10e3e36
#
_cell.length_a   1.000
_cell.length_b   1.000
_cell.length_c   1.000
_cell.angle_alpha   90.00
_cell.angle_beta   90.00
_cell.angle_gamma   90.00
#
_symmetry.space_group_name_H-M   'P 1'
#
loop_
_entity.id
_entity.type
_entity.pdbx_description
1 polymer ?
#
loop_
_entity_poly.entity_id
_entity_poly.type
_entity_poly.pdbx_seq_one_letter_code
_entity_poly.pdbx_strand_id
1 'polypeptide(L)'
;MYSSLLQWGNAGYTTEQETQNTFPISFLNATFIITGTNTDSEKGSANSVLELYTHDLATFIVWGNNISGTVHDKNSMFYIAIGS
;
A
#
# COMPACT_ATOMS: atom_id res chain seq x y z
N MET A 1 27.79 3.35 8.71
CA MET A 1 26.49 3.79 9.22
C MET A 1 25.45 3.66 8.13
N TYR A 2 24.32 3.07 8.45
CA TYR A 2 23.21 2.98 7.51
C TYR A 2 22.27 4.14 7.69
N SER A 3 21.86 4.73 6.59
CA SER A 3 20.81 5.74 6.58
C SER A 3 19.49 5.05 6.23
N SER A 4 18.45 5.39 6.97
CA SER A 4 17.11 4.92 6.68
C SER A 4 16.25 6.07 6.18
N LEU A 5 15.38 5.77 5.23
CA LEU A 5 14.37 6.68 4.73
C LEU A 5 12.99 6.14 5.10
N LEU A 6 12.24 6.93 5.84
CA LEU A 6 10.85 6.63 6.20
C LEU A 6 9.94 7.44 5.29
N GLN A 7 9.02 6.76 4.63
CA GLN A 7 8.00 7.39 3.78
C GLN A 7 6.62 6.93 4.19
N TRP A 8 5.64 7.80 4.04
CA TRP A 8 4.25 7.45 4.27
C TRP A 8 3.36 8.27 3.33
N GLY A 9 2.14 7.81 3.16
CA GLY A 9 1.17 8.52 2.35
C GLY A 9 -0.11 7.75 2.15
N ASN A 10 -0.98 8.35 1.37
CA ASN A 10 -2.21 7.72 0.92
C ASN A 10 -1.98 7.09 -0.44
N ALA A 11 -2.65 5.98 -0.68
CA ALA A 11 -2.62 5.28 -1.95
C ALA A 11 -4.02 4.75 -2.27
N GLY A 12 -4.21 4.32 -3.50
CA GLY A 12 -5.44 3.72 -3.94
C GLY A 12 -5.26 2.27 -4.35
N TYR A 13 -6.33 1.51 -4.32
CA TYR A 13 -6.34 0.14 -4.82
C TYR A 13 -7.74 -0.29 -5.25
N THR A 14 -7.79 -1.28 -6.12
CA THR A 14 -9.02 -1.99 -6.49
C THR A 14 -8.95 -3.38 -5.89
N THR A 15 -10.04 -3.83 -5.25
CA THR A 15 -10.07 -5.16 -4.64
C THR A 15 -9.90 -6.27 -5.69
N GLU A 16 -9.26 -7.37 -5.29
CA GLU A 16 -9.00 -8.54 -6.13
C GLU A 16 -8.18 -8.24 -7.38
N GLN A 17 -7.37 -7.18 -7.35
CA GLN A 17 -6.45 -6.80 -8.43
C GLN A 17 -5.13 -6.29 -7.86
N GLU A 18 -4.05 -6.49 -8.59
CA GLU A 18 -2.79 -5.84 -8.29
C GLU A 18 -2.89 -4.37 -8.68
N THR A 19 -2.61 -3.48 -7.72
CA THR A 19 -2.57 -2.05 -7.97
C THR A 19 -1.17 -1.53 -7.66
N GLN A 20 -0.51 -0.98 -8.67
CA GLN A 20 0.82 -0.41 -8.51
C GLN A 20 0.72 1.04 -8.08
N ASN A 21 1.46 1.39 -7.04
CA ASN A 21 1.60 2.75 -6.54
C ASN A 21 3.06 3.17 -6.53
N THR A 22 3.30 4.46 -6.63
CA THR A 22 4.66 5.03 -6.67
C THR A 22 4.97 5.69 -5.35
N PHE A 23 6.15 5.43 -4.79
CA PHE A 23 6.62 6.14 -3.61
C PHE A 23 6.86 7.62 -3.94
N PRO A 24 6.65 8.55 -2.98
CA PRO A 24 6.99 9.96 -3.18
C PRO A 24 8.45 10.18 -3.56
N ILE A 25 9.33 9.37 -2.99
CA ILE A 25 10.77 9.39 -3.27
C ILE A 25 11.21 7.94 -3.50
N SER A 26 11.93 7.69 -4.59
CA SER A 26 12.50 6.36 -4.82
C SER A 26 13.53 6.03 -3.75
N PHE A 27 13.51 4.81 -3.25
CA PHE A 27 14.60 4.29 -2.45
C PHE A 27 15.84 4.11 -3.34
N LEU A 28 17.02 4.22 -2.77
CA LEU A 28 18.28 4.10 -3.51
C LEU A 28 18.81 2.67 -3.53
N ASN A 29 18.64 1.94 -2.45
CA ASN A 29 19.26 0.64 -2.28
C ASN A 29 18.25 -0.48 -2.04
N ALA A 30 17.32 -0.28 -1.11
CA ALA A 30 16.34 -1.31 -0.75
C ALA A 30 15.11 -0.73 -0.08
N THR A 31 13.99 -1.40 -0.25
CA THR A 31 12.82 -1.22 0.61
C THR A 31 12.83 -2.37 1.61
N PHE A 32 12.93 -2.06 2.91
CA PHE A 32 13.05 -3.07 3.95
C PHE A 32 11.69 -3.59 4.41
N ILE A 33 10.74 -2.70 4.59
CA ILE A 33 9.41 -3.04 5.06
C ILE A 33 8.38 -2.07 4.49
N ILE A 34 7.21 -2.58 4.20
CA ILE A 34 6.05 -1.78 3.83
C ILE A 34 4.82 -2.37 4.50
N THR A 35 3.98 -1.51 5.05
CA THR A 35 2.71 -1.90 5.66
C THR A 35 1.66 -0.84 5.40
N GLY A 36 0.41 -1.20 5.53
CA GLY A 36 -0.67 -0.26 5.30
C GLY A 36 -2.01 -0.75 5.80
N THR A 37 -2.95 0.15 5.82
CA THR A 37 -4.31 -0.12 6.29
C THR A 37 -5.34 0.63 5.45
N ASN A 38 -6.55 0.10 5.43
CA ASN A 38 -7.68 0.76 4.81
C ASN A 38 -8.01 2.08 5.51
N THR A 39 -8.37 3.08 4.75
CA THR A 39 -8.75 4.41 5.25
C THR A 39 -10.06 4.90 4.65
N ASP A 40 -10.94 3.99 4.27
CA ASP A 40 -12.24 4.38 3.76
C ASP A 40 -13.05 5.11 4.82
N SER A 41 -13.81 6.12 4.39
CA SER A 41 -14.45 7.07 5.30
C SER A 41 -15.72 6.53 5.96
N GLU A 42 -16.29 5.47 5.42
CA GLU A 42 -17.53 4.91 5.94
C GLU A 42 -17.29 3.64 6.73
N LYS A 43 -17.94 3.55 7.90
CA LYS A 43 -17.88 2.36 8.72
C LYS A 43 -18.39 1.15 7.94
N GLY A 44 -17.59 0.09 7.89
CA GLY A 44 -17.95 -1.15 7.23
C GLY A 44 -17.75 -1.15 5.71
N SER A 45 -17.26 -0.05 5.12
CA SER A 45 -16.95 0.00 3.69
C SER A 45 -15.59 -0.60 3.35
N ALA A 46 -14.67 -0.58 4.30
CA ALA A 46 -13.31 -1.12 4.12
C ALA A 46 -13.27 -2.61 4.46
N ASN A 47 -13.76 -3.43 3.55
CA ASN A 47 -13.89 -4.87 3.76
C ASN A 47 -12.76 -5.67 3.13
N SER A 48 -11.55 -5.16 3.18
CA SER A 48 -10.40 -5.79 2.55
C SER A 48 -9.31 -6.10 3.55
N VAL A 49 -8.66 -7.24 3.35
CA VAL A 49 -7.39 -7.54 3.98
C VAL A 49 -6.31 -7.19 2.97
N LEU A 50 -5.41 -6.29 3.35
CA LEU A 50 -4.39 -5.78 2.45
C LEU A 50 -3.11 -6.61 2.50
N GLU A 51 -2.57 -6.88 1.33
CA GLU A 51 -1.22 -7.35 1.16
C GLU A 51 -0.44 -6.28 0.40
N LEU A 52 0.68 -5.86 0.97
CA LEU A 52 1.57 -4.90 0.33
C LEU A 52 2.92 -5.56 0.13
N TYR A 53 3.47 -5.38 -1.05
CA TYR A 53 4.81 -5.88 -1.34
C TYR A 53 5.55 -4.96 -2.30
N THR A 54 6.87 -5.02 -2.22
CA THR A 54 7.74 -4.18 -3.04
C THR A 54 7.75 -4.70 -4.47
N HIS A 55 7.70 -3.77 -5.41
CA HIS A 55 7.85 -4.08 -6.83
C HIS A 55 9.27 -3.72 -7.30
N ASP A 56 9.68 -2.48 -7.02
CA ASP A 56 11.03 -2.00 -7.24
C ASP A 56 11.34 -0.86 -6.26
N LEU A 57 12.43 -0.15 -6.44
CA LEU A 57 12.84 0.92 -5.53
C LEU A 57 11.92 2.14 -5.57
N ALA A 58 11.11 2.25 -6.60
CA ALA A 58 10.23 3.40 -6.81
C ALA A 58 8.75 3.08 -6.59
N THR A 59 8.37 1.80 -6.60
CA THR A 59 6.96 1.38 -6.62
C THR A 59 6.69 0.21 -5.71
N PHE A 60 5.43 0.06 -5.33
CA PHE A 60 4.93 -1.07 -4.56
C PHE A 60 3.57 -1.52 -5.08
N ILE A 61 3.23 -2.74 -4.77
CA ILE A 61 1.95 -3.35 -5.18
C ILE A 61 1.05 -3.48 -3.96
N VAL A 62 -0.22 -3.15 -4.15
CA VAL A 62 -1.28 -3.39 -3.17
C VAL A 62 -2.25 -4.41 -3.74
N TRP A 63 -2.56 -5.42 -2.95
CA TRP A 63 -3.64 -6.35 -3.21
C TRP A 63 -4.61 -6.33 -2.05
N GLY A 64 -5.87 -6.03 -2.33
CA GLY A 64 -6.92 -6.06 -1.31
C GLY A 64 -7.81 -7.28 -1.49
N ASN A 65 -7.74 -8.22 -0.54
CA ASN A 65 -8.66 -9.35 -0.53
C ASN A 65 -10.00 -8.89 0.03
N ASN A 66 -11.05 -9.12 -0.71
CA ASN A 66 -12.40 -8.76 -0.28
C ASN A 66 -12.96 -9.82 0.66
N ILE A 67 -13.28 -9.44 1.89
CA ILE A 67 -13.82 -10.35 2.91
C ILE A 67 -15.34 -10.36 2.98
N SER A 68 -16.01 -9.40 2.35
CA SER A 68 -17.47 -9.30 2.38
C SER A 68 -18.17 -9.90 1.16
N GLY A 69 -17.41 -10.25 0.13
CA GLY A 69 -17.96 -10.71 -1.14
C GLY A 69 -18.39 -9.58 -2.08
N THR A 70 -18.27 -8.33 -1.65
CA THR A 70 -18.59 -7.16 -2.47
C THR A 70 -17.30 -6.53 -2.99
N VAL A 71 -17.14 -6.47 -4.30
CA VAL A 71 -15.97 -5.84 -4.92
C VAL A 71 -16.15 -4.33 -4.91
N HIS A 72 -15.13 -3.63 -4.45
CA HIS A 72 -15.09 -2.17 -4.44
C HIS A 72 -13.96 -1.66 -5.32
N ASP A 73 -14.31 -0.75 -6.22
CA ASP A 73 -13.33 0.00 -7.00
C ASP A 73 -12.91 1.25 -6.19
N LYS A 74 -11.71 1.73 -6.42
CA LYS A 74 -11.24 3.01 -5.88
C LYS A 74 -11.26 3.09 -4.35
N ASN A 75 -10.68 2.10 -3.71
CA ASN A 75 -10.51 2.12 -2.27
C ASN A 75 -9.28 2.94 -1.89
N SER A 76 -9.30 3.48 -0.67
CA SER A 76 -8.20 4.26 -0.11
C SER A 76 -7.47 3.50 0.97
N MET A 77 -6.17 3.73 1.06
CA MET A 77 -5.33 3.16 2.10
C MET A 77 -4.24 4.14 2.50
N PHE A 78 -3.70 3.94 3.69
CA PHE A 78 -2.51 4.62 4.18
C PHE A 78 -1.39 3.61 4.31
N TYR A 79 -0.18 3.99 3.92
CA TYR A 79 0.99 3.12 4.01
C TYR A 79 2.14 3.80 4.72
N ILE A 80 3.04 2.98 5.26
CA ILE A 80 4.35 3.38 5.76
C ILE A 80 5.38 2.44 5.14
N ALA A 81 6.47 3.00 4.65
CA ALA A 81 7.57 2.24 4.07
C ALA A 81 8.91 2.73 4.64
N ILE A 82 9.80 1.81 4.92
CA ILE A 82 11.15 2.09 5.40
C ILE A 82 12.14 1.41 4.47
N GLY A 83 13.15 2.15 4.07
CA GLY A 83 14.20 1.63 3.21
C GLY A 83 15.45 2.50 3.25
N SER A 84 16.29 2.33 2.26
CA SER A 84 17.52 3.12 2.15
C SER A 84 17.86 3.47 0.70
#